data_14740ffebeeac4cce29fd06208c00efd
#
_entry.id   14740ffebeeac4cce29fd06208c00efd
#
_cell.length_a   1.000
_cell.length_b   1.000
_cell.length_c   1.000
_cell.angle_alpha   90.00
_cell.angle_beta   90.00
_cell.angle_gamma   90.00
#
_symmetry.space_group_name_H-M   'P 1'
#
loop_
_entity.id
_entity.type
_entity.pdbx_description
1 polymer ?
#
loop_
_entity_poly.entity_id
_entity_poly.type
_entity_poly.pdbx_seq_one_letter_code
_entity_poly.pdbx_strand_id
1 'polypeptide(L)'
;RGAFEELLEVKNKCAYAQELDSTGAVLAKVAATPGAIGYVSLDVVDKTVAALKLDGVDATEDNIKAGKYTLSRPFVMATKGSVSSQSELVQTWFNFVKSDAGKKVIKGVGLILPE
;
A
#
# COMPACT_ATOMS: atom_id res chain seq x y z
N ARG A 1 -2.73 -9.63 -0.34
CA ARG A 1 -2.12 -10.92 -0.66
C ARG A 1 -1.43 -10.88 -2.01
N GLY A 2 -2.15 -10.62 -3.11
CA GLY A 2 -1.61 -10.69 -4.45
C GLY A 2 -0.30 -9.91 -4.65
N ALA A 3 -0.23 -8.66 -4.19
CA ALA A 3 0.98 -7.84 -4.29
C ALA A 3 2.18 -8.44 -3.56
N PHE A 4 1.97 -8.94 -2.34
CA PHE A 4 3.00 -9.59 -1.54
C PHE A 4 3.57 -10.83 -2.23
N GLU A 5 2.70 -11.73 -2.66
CA GLU A 5 3.08 -12.97 -3.33
C GLU A 5 3.77 -12.71 -4.68
N GLU A 6 3.34 -11.67 -5.41
CA GLU A 6 3.89 -11.31 -6.70
C GLU A 6 5.28 -10.67 -6.56
N LEU A 7 5.44 -9.71 -5.64
CA LEU A 7 6.72 -9.04 -5.39
C LEU A 7 7.80 -9.97 -4.86
N LEU A 8 7.42 -11.00 -4.11
CA LEU A 8 8.35 -12.01 -3.56
C LEU A 8 8.47 -13.27 -4.44
N GLU A 9 7.76 -13.33 -5.57
CA GLU A 9 7.74 -14.49 -6.48
C GLU A 9 7.32 -15.80 -5.79
N VAL A 10 6.44 -15.70 -4.79
CA VAL A 10 5.96 -16.84 -3.99
C VAL A 10 4.49 -17.16 -4.22
N LYS A 11 3.94 -16.78 -5.37
CA LYS A 11 2.53 -17.01 -5.71
C LYS A 11 2.15 -18.48 -5.52
N ASN A 12 1.11 -18.73 -4.73
CA ASN A 12 0.62 -20.07 -4.37
C ASN A 12 1.63 -20.98 -3.63
N LYS A 13 2.71 -20.42 -3.11
CA LYS A 13 3.72 -21.17 -2.34
C LYS A 13 3.66 -20.89 -0.83
N CYS A 14 2.90 -19.88 -0.42
CA CYS A 14 2.79 -19.51 0.99
C CYS A 14 1.81 -20.43 1.73
N ALA A 15 2.26 -20.98 2.86
CA ALA A 15 1.42 -21.69 3.81
C ALA A 15 1.02 -20.70 4.92
N TYR A 16 -0.10 -20.02 4.74
CA TYR A 16 -0.61 -19.06 5.72
C TYR A 16 -1.25 -19.77 6.91
N ALA A 17 -0.88 -19.37 8.11
CA ALA A 17 -1.54 -19.85 9.33
C ALA A 17 -2.99 -19.35 9.43
N GLN A 18 -3.23 -18.12 8.97
CA GLN A 18 -4.56 -17.53 8.87
C GLN A 18 -4.65 -16.57 7.67
N GLU A 19 -5.82 -16.52 7.06
CA GLU A 19 -6.20 -15.49 6.08
C GLU A 19 -7.35 -14.68 6.68
N LEU A 20 -7.24 -13.35 6.64
CA LEU A 20 -8.17 -12.41 7.25
C LEU A 20 -8.69 -11.42 6.22
N ASP A 21 -9.92 -10.95 6.42
CA ASP A 21 -10.67 -10.18 5.42
C ASP A 21 -10.24 -8.70 5.31
N SER A 22 -9.42 -8.21 6.26
CA SER A 22 -8.99 -6.81 6.25
C SER A 22 -7.59 -6.61 6.82
N THR A 23 -6.93 -5.53 6.40
CA THR A 23 -5.62 -5.13 6.91
C THR A 23 -5.64 -4.84 8.42
N GLY A 24 -6.73 -4.23 8.93
CA GLY A 24 -6.91 -4.00 10.35
C GLY A 24 -7.03 -5.29 11.16
N ALA A 25 -7.72 -6.31 10.63
CA ALA A 25 -7.82 -7.62 11.28
C ALA A 25 -6.45 -8.33 11.34
N VAL A 26 -5.65 -8.22 10.28
CA VAL A 26 -4.27 -8.74 10.27
C VAL A 26 -3.42 -8.04 11.33
N LEU A 27 -3.45 -6.70 11.39
CA LEU A 27 -2.72 -5.93 12.40
C LEU A 27 -3.09 -6.35 13.82
N ALA A 28 -4.39 -6.40 14.13
CA ALA A 28 -4.89 -6.80 15.44
C ALA A 28 -4.46 -8.23 15.81
N LYS A 29 -4.49 -9.14 14.84
CA LYS A 29 -4.07 -10.53 15.09
C LYS A 29 -2.57 -10.66 15.36
N VAL A 30 -1.74 -9.95 14.64
CA VAL A 30 -0.29 -9.92 14.88
C VAL A 30 -0.01 -9.31 16.24
N ALA A 31 -0.63 -8.18 16.59
CA ALA A 31 -0.46 -7.52 17.88
C ALA A 31 -0.86 -8.42 19.06
N ALA A 32 -1.89 -9.27 18.90
CA ALA A 32 -2.39 -10.17 19.93
C ALA A 32 -1.67 -11.53 19.99
N THR A 33 -0.77 -11.83 19.07
CA THR A 33 -0.15 -13.16 18.96
C THR A 33 1.37 -13.05 19.02
N PRO A 34 2.02 -13.30 20.17
CA PRO A 34 3.48 -13.29 20.27
C PRO A 34 4.14 -14.20 19.21
N GLY A 35 5.15 -13.68 18.54
CA GLY A 35 5.86 -14.41 17.49
C GLY A 35 5.15 -14.46 16.13
N ALA A 36 3.97 -13.85 15.99
CA ALA A 36 3.29 -13.76 14.69
C ALA A 36 3.96 -12.73 13.79
N ILE A 37 3.92 -13.01 12.49
CA ILE A 37 4.32 -12.10 11.42
C ILE A 37 3.16 -11.97 10.43
N GLY A 38 2.99 -10.79 9.88
CA GLY A 38 1.97 -10.51 8.86
C GLY A 38 2.41 -9.42 7.90
N TYR A 39 1.62 -9.17 6.86
CA TYR A 39 1.83 -8.05 5.96
C TYR A 39 0.53 -7.26 5.81
N VAL A 40 0.69 -5.95 5.80
CA VAL A 40 -0.39 -4.97 5.66
C VAL A 40 0.09 -3.77 4.86
N SER A 41 -0.83 -2.90 4.47
CA SER A 41 -0.45 -1.60 3.90
C SER A 41 0.19 -0.70 4.97
N LEU A 42 1.12 0.14 4.58
CA LEU A 42 1.87 1.00 5.50
C LEU A 42 0.97 1.96 6.29
N ASP A 43 -0.11 2.43 5.69
CA ASP A 43 -1.09 3.35 6.28
C ASP A 43 -1.80 2.81 7.52
N VAL A 44 -1.87 1.48 7.70
CA VAL A 44 -2.50 0.88 8.88
C VAL A 44 -1.51 0.49 9.99
N VAL A 45 -0.21 0.57 9.74
CA VAL A 45 0.82 0.22 10.72
C VAL A 45 0.84 1.26 11.84
N ASP A 46 0.74 0.81 13.08
CA ASP A 46 0.78 1.63 14.28
C ASP A 46 1.76 1.09 15.32
N LYS A 47 1.79 1.73 16.49
CA LYS A 47 2.69 1.37 17.59
C LYS A 47 2.42 0.02 18.26
N THR A 48 1.35 -0.68 17.90
CA THR A 48 1.01 -2.00 18.48
C THR A 48 1.82 -3.14 17.87
N VAL A 49 2.48 -2.87 16.73
CA VAL A 49 3.34 -3.82 16.03
C VAL A 49 4.66 -3.17 15.63
N ALA A 50 5.68 -3.98 15.37
CA ALA A 50 6.95 -3.51 14.82
C ALA A 50 6.95 -3.68 13.30
N ALA A 51 7.18 -2.58 12.56
CA ALA A 51 7.45 -2.66 11.14
C ALA A 51 8.85 -3.25 10.92
N LEU A 52 8.94 -4.31 10.12
CA LEU A 52 10.20 -4.98 9.85
C LEU A 52 10.99 -4.25 8.76
N LYS A 53 12.30 -4.23 8.92
CA LYS A 53 13.22 -3.80 7.86
C LYS A 53 13.32 -4.88 6.79
N LEU A 54 13.44 -4.46 5.53
CA LEU A 54 13.82 -5.33 4.41
C LEU A 54 15.27 -5.03 4.03
N ASP A 55 16.13 -6.02 4.08
CA ASP A 55 17.57 -5.88 3.80
C ASP A 55 18.21 -4.70 4.55
N GLY A 56 17.79 -4.49 5.80
CA GLY A 56 18.24 -3.38 6.64
C GLY A 56 17.57 -2.03 6.36
N VAL A 57 16.65 -1.95 5.40
CA VAL A 57 15.94 -0.72 5.02
C VAL A 57 14.62 -0.60 5.75
N ASP A 58 14.38 0.54 6.40
CA ASP A 58 13.12 0.84 7.07
C ASP A 58 11.99 1.15 6.08
N ALA A 59 10.75 0.78 6.43
CA ALA A 59 9.53 1.10 5.70
C ALA A 59 9.14 2.58 5.91
N THR A 60 9.92 3.51 5.38
CA THR A 60 9.65 4.95 5.43
C THR A 60 9.24 5.49 4.07
N GLU A 61 8.51 6.62 4.07
CA GLU A 61 8.13 7.31 2.83
C GLU A 61 9.34 7.59 1.93
N ASP A 62 10.43 8.10 2.51
CA ASP A 62 11.66 8.42 1.77
C ASP A 62 12.31 7.18 1.14
N ASN A 63 12.38 6.07 1.87
CA ASN A 63 12.95 4.82 1.36
C ASN A 63 12.07 4.18 0.29
N ILE A 64 10.75 4.32 0.40
CA ILE A 64 9.80 3.83 -0.60
C ILE A 64 9.89 4.66 -1.87
N LYS A 65 9.90 6.00 -1.78
CA LYS A 65 10.08 6.91 -2.93
C LYS A 65 11.43 6.71 -3.62
N ALA A 66 12.48 6.45 -2.86
CA ALA A 66 13.82 6.17 -3.39
C ALA A 66 13.97 4.76 -3.99
N GLY A 67 12.93 3.92 -3.94
CA GLY A 67 12.98 2.53 -4.41
C GLY A 67 13.84 1.59 -3.57
N LYS A 68 14.27 2.02 -2.38
CA LYS A 68 15.11 1.22 -1.47
C LYS A 68 14.31 0.14 -0.72
N TYR A 69 13.06 0.46 -0.36
CA TYR A 69 12.15 -0.51 0.24
C TYR A 69 11.37 -1.22 -0.85
N THR A 70 11.80 -2.41 -1.23
CA THR A 70 11.35 -3.11 -2.44
C THR A 70 9.93 -3.69 -2.36
N LEU A 71 9.40 -3.90 -1.15
CA LEU A 71 8.03 -4.38 -0.96
C LEU A 71 7.04 -3.20 -1.04
N SER A 72 6.98 -2.56 -2.19
CA SER A 72 6.11 -1.43 -2.48
C SER A 72 5.38 -1.62 -3.80
N ARG A 73 4.16 -1.08 -3.88
CA ARG A 73 3.33 -1.16 -5.08
C ARG A 73 2.55 0.14 -5.27
N PRO A 74 2.51 0.70 -6.50
CA PRO A 74 1.71 1.88 -6.78
C PRO A 74 0.22 1.55 -6.81
N PHE A 75 -0.61 2.51 -6.38
CA PHE A 75 -2.02 2.55 -6.72
C PHE A 75 -2.17 3.10 -8.14
N VAL A 76 -2.90 2.40 -8.99
CA VAL A 76 -3.06 2.75 -10.39
C VAL A 76 -4.53 3.03 -10.70
N MET A 77 -4.79 4.17 -11.32
CA MET A 77 -6.08 4.46 -11.95
C MET A 77 -5.95 4.21 -13.45
N ALA A 78 -6.90 3.50 -14.03
CA ALA A 78 -6.89 3.16 -15.45
C ALA A 78 -8.14 3.67 -16.15
N THR A 79 -7.98 4.13 -17.40
CA THR A 79 -9.06 4.47 -18.31
C THR A 79 -8.88 3.72 -19.62
N LYS A 80 -9.97 3.50 -20.35
CA LYS A 80 -9.89 2.98 -21.70
C LYS A 80 -9.48 4.12 -22.65
N GLY A 81 -8.23 4.17 -23.02
CA GLY A 81 -7.63 5.25 -23.80
C GLY A 81 -7.11 6.41 -22.94
N SER A 82 -6.87 7.57 -23.54
CA SER A 82 -6.35 8.74 -22.83
C SER A 82 -7.40 9.36 -21.90
N VAL A 83 -6.95 10.02 -20.84
CA VAL A 83 -7.85 10.76 -19.92
C VAL A 83 -8.60 11.87 -20.67
N SER A 84 -7.95 12.54 -21.63
CA SER A 84 -8.57 13.59 -22.44
C SER A 84 -9.69 13.10 -23.36
N SER A 85 -9.74 11.80 -23.66
CA SER A 85 -10.82 11.19 -24.45
C SER A 85 -12.01 10.71 -23.59
N GLN A 86 -11.93 10.84 -22.28
CA GLN A 86 -13.00 10.43 -21.38
C GLN A 86 -14.07 11.52 -21.23
N SER A 87 -15.18 11.16 -20.60
CA SER A 87 -16.25 12.12 -20.27
C SER A 87 -15.72 13.24 -19.36
N GLU A 88 -16.40 14.40 -19.37
CA GLU A 88 -16.07 15.55 -18.53
C GLU A 88 -15.98 15.17 -17.05
N LEU A 89 -16.90 14.31 -16.57
CA LEU A 89 -16.91 13.84 -15.19
C LEU A 89 -15.63 13.07 -14.84
N VAL A 90 -15.18 12.18 -15.71
CA VAL A 90 -13.95 11.41 -15.50
C VAL A 90 -12.73 12.31 -15.51
N GLN A 91 -12.66 13.27 -16.44
CA GLN A 91 -11.56 14.25 -16.50
C GLN A 91 -11.53 15.11 -15.23
N THR A 92 -12.70 15.57 -14.74
CA THR A 92 -12.82 16.33 -13.48
C THR A 92 -12.30 15.53 -12.30
N TRP A 93 -12.61 14.24 -12.22
CA TRP A 93 -12.08 13.35 -11.18
C TRP A 93 -10.55 13.28 -11.20
N PHE A 94 -9.95 13.04 -12.37
CA PHE A 94 -8.49 12.99 -12.50
C PHE A 94 -7.84 14.34 -12.14
N ASN A 95 -8.43 15.44 -12.54
CA ASN A 95 -7.96 16.79 -12.20
C ASN A 95 -8.04 17.03 -10.69
N PHE A 96 -9.12 16.60 -10.04
CA PHE A 96 -9.25 16.70 -8.57
C PHE A 96 -8.16 15.89 -7.86
N VAL A 97 -7.94 14.64 -8.25
CA VAL A 97 -6.92 13.77 -7.63
C VAL A 97 -5.52 14.41 -7.73
N LYS A 98 -5.21 15.10 -8.83
CA LYS A 98 -3.94 15.79 -9.04
C LYS A 98 -3.84 17.15 -8.36
N SER A 99 -4.96 17.73 -7.94
CA SER A 99 -5.01 19.03 -7.25
C SER A 99 -4.42 18.96 -5.84
N ASP A 100 -4.10 20.10 -5.26
CA ASP A 100 -3.61 20.17 -3.88
C ASP A 100 -4.64 19.62 -2.87
N ALA A 101 -5.94 19.84 -3.12
CA ALA A 101 -7.01 19.27 -2.32
C ALA A 101 -7.02 17.74 -2.39
N GLY A 102 -6.93 17.15 -3.59
CA GLY A 102 -6.84 15.71 -3.77
C GLY A 102 -5.58 15.11 -3.14
N LYS A 103 -4.45 15.74 -3.31
CA LYS A 103 -3.18 15.34 -2.67
C LYS A 103 -3.26 15.35 -1.14
N LYS A 104 -3.94 16.36 -0.57
CA LYS A 104 -4.17 16.43 0.88
C LYS A 104 -5.02 15.27 1.38
N VAL A 105 -6.05 14.86 0.64
CA VAL A 105 -6.87 13.68 0.96
C VAL A 105 -6.02 12.41 0.91
N ILE A 106 -5.24 12.22 -0.14
CA ILE A 106 -4.36 11.05 -0.30
C ILE A 106 -3.37 10.93 0.85
N LYS A 107 -2.71 12.03 1.22
CA LYS A 107 -1.82 12.07 2.39
C LYS A 107 -2.56 11.81 3.70
N GLY A 108 -3.78 12.33 3.83
CA GLY A 108 -4.61 12.18 5.03
C GLY A 108 -4.98 10.72 5.34
N VAL A 109 -5.01 9.86 4.34
CA VAL A 109 -5.23 8.41 4.52
C VAL A 109 -3.92 7.60 4.60
N GLY A 110 -2.77 8.27 4.70
CA GLY A 110 -1.47 7.62 4.89
C GLY A 110 -0.82 7.08 3.61
N LEU A 111 -1.34 7.41 2.44
CA LEU A 111 -0.75 7.03 1.17
C LEU A 111 0.37 7.97 0.75
N ILE A 112 1.35 7.43 0.05
CA ILE A 112 2.52 8.16 -0.45
C ILE A 112 2.19 8.74 -1.82
N LEU A 113 2.39 10.04 -1.99
CA LEU A 113 2.22 10.71 -3.27
C LEU A 113 3.39 10.38 -4.22
N PRO A 114 3.13 10.17 -5.52
CA PRO A 114 4.20 10.14 -6.51
C PRO A 114 4.91 11.51 -6.56
N GLU A 115 6.16 11.48 -6.90
CA GLU A 115 6.93 12.69 -7.17
C GLU A 115 6.42 13.44 -8.41
#